data_c6e3b84f32e9f99982e39797d0382b69
#
_entry.id   c6e3b84f32e9f99982e39797d0382b69
#
_cell.length_a   1.000
_cell.length_b   1.000
_cell.length_c   1.000
_cell.angle_alpha   90.00
_cell.angle_beta   90.00
_cell.angle_gamma   90.00
#
_symmetry.space_group_name_H-M   'P 1'
#
loop_
_entity.id
_entity.type
_entity.pdbx_description
1 polymer ?
#
loop_
_entity_poly.entity_id
_entity_poly.type
_entity_poly.pdbx_seq_one_letter_code
_entity_poly.pdbx_strand_id
1 'polypeptide(L)'
;MGAIQNNKWKILIGVLFLGVVGAAGGLFLNFGPPDLMAKTETPLFCASCHTMESNFEAWFHVGAHRTVKCVDCHLPHENRGVYYLWKSLDGLWDVAVFYSGRVPERINITERQQRVVQSNCIRCHEARVEKIDQQRNCWSCHRWIQHNLSAVRMTR
;
A
#
# COMPACT_ATOMS: atom_id res chain seq x y z
N MET A 1 9.44 -29.70 44.68
CA MET A 1 9.52 -29.55 43.20
C MET A 1 8.19 -29.16 42.54
N GLY A 2 7.01 -29.34 43.12
CA GLY A 2 5.70 -29.04 42.53
C GLY A 2 5.33 -27.54 42.39
N ALA A 3 5.80 -26.67 43.27
CA ALA A 3 5.41 -25.25 43.25
C ALA A 3 6.01 -24.44 42.09
N ILE A 4 7.23 -24.76 41.66
CA ILE A 4 7.92 -24.08 40.56
C ILE A 4 7.27 -24.45 39.21
N GLN A 5 6.79 -25.69 39.07
CA GLN A 5 6.14 -26.15 37.85
C GLN A 5 4.74 -25.50 37.66
N ASN A 6 4.03 -25.27 38.74
CA ASN A 6 2.71 -24.66 38.73
C ASN A 6 2.78 -23.17 38.34
N ASN A 7 3.87 -22.48 38.67
CA ASN A 7 4.06 -21.08 38.32
C ASN A 7 4.39 -20.86 36.81
N LYS A 8 5.19 -21.76 36.23
CA LYS A 8 5.53 -21.69 34.79
C LYS A 8 4.28 -21.86 33.91
N TRP A 9 3.38 -22.75 34.31
CA TRP A 9 2.11 -22.97 33.59
C TRP A 9 1.17 -21.77 33.68
N LYS A 10 1.07 -21.13 34.84
CA LYS A 10 0.29 -19.89 35.02
C LYS A 10 0.85 -18.73 34.18
N ILE A 11 2.16 -18.59 34.11
CA ILE A 11 2.84 -17.58 33.27
C ILE A 11 2.54 -17.86 31.81
N LEU A 12 2.66 -19.12 31.36
CA LEU A 12 2.38 -19.49 29.99
C LEU A 12 0.94 -19.17 29.58
N ILE A 13 -0.04 -19.54 30.44
CA ILE A 13 -1.46 -19.22 30.20
C ILE A 13 -1.67 -17.69 30.15
N GLY A 14 -1.05 -16.93 31.05
CA GLY A 14 -1.14 -15.48 31.07
C GLY A 14 -0.61 -14.83 29.79
N VAL A 15 0.56 -15.29 29.30
CA VAL A 15 1.15 -14.81 28.04
C VAL A 15 0.25 -15.17 26.85
N LEU A 16 -0.27 -16.39 26.82
CA LEU A 16 -1.15 -16.84 25.74
C LEU A 16 -2.47 -16.06 25.72
N PHE A 17 -3.05 -15.81 26.91
CA PHE A 17 -4.26 -14.99 27.05
C PHE A 17 -4.02 -13.55 26.57
N LEU A 18 -2.92 -12.90 27.00
CA LEU A 18 -2.56 -11.55 26.54
C LEU A 18 -2.32 -11.51 25.03
N GLY A 19 -1.70 -12.56 24.47
CA GLY A 19 -1.52 -12.70 23.02
C GLY A 19 -2.86 -12.77 22.27
N VAL A 20 -3.79 -13.57 22.75
CA VAL A 20 -5.14 -13.70 22.15
C VAL A 20 -5.92 -12.39 22.24
N VAL A 21 -5.91 -11.75 23.43
CA VAL A 21 -6.60 -10.45 23.62
C VAL A 21 -5.98 -9.37 22.74
N GLY A 22 -4.64 -9.33 22.63
CA GLY A 22 -3.93 -8.40 21.75
C GLY A 22 -4.26 -8.63 20.28
N ALA A 23 -4.28 -9.89 19.84
CA ALA A 23 -4.66 -10.24 18.48
C ALA A 23 -6.12 -9.87 18.15
N ALA A 24 -7.05 -10.21 19.06
CA ALA A 24 -8.47 -9.88 18.90
C ALA A 24 -8.70 -8.36 18.86
N GLY A 25 -8.03 -7.62 19.75
CA GLY A 25 -8.07 -6.16 19.76
C GLY A 25 -7.49 -5.55 18.49
N GLY A 26 -6.36 -6.07 18.02
CA GLY A 26 -5.75 -5.65 16.76
C GLY A 26 -6.66 -5.90 15.55
N LEU A 27 -7.28 -7.07 15.46
CA LEU A 27 -8.25 -7.40 14.43
C LEU A 27 -9.47 -6.47 14.48
N PHE A 28 -9.99 -6.21 15.68
CA PHE A 28 -11.14 -5.31 15.85
C PHE A 28 -10.82 -3.89 15.43
N LEU A 29 -9.66 -3.34 15.81
CA LEU A 29 -9.25 -1.98 15.42
C LEU A 29 -9.04 -1.84 13.92
N ASN A 30 -8.54 -2.87 13.26
CA ASN A 30 -8.24 -2.81 11.83
C ASN A 30 -9.45 -3.09 10.94
N PHE A 31 -10.33 -4.01 11.33
CA PHE A 31 -11.44 -4.48 10.51
C PHE A 31 -12.83 -4.28 11.15
N GLY A 32 -12.88 -3.82 12.41
CA GLY A 32 -14.11 -3.46 13.12
C GLY A 32 -14.56 -2.02 12.82
N PRO A 33 -15.48 -1.46 13.64
CA PRO A 33 -16.04 -0.12 13.41
C PRO A 33 -15.03 1.03 13.26
N PRO A 34 -13.81 1.02 13.88
CA PRO A 34 -12.79 2.02 13.60
C PRO A 34 -12.24 1.93 12.19
N ASP A 35 -12.22 0.74 11.58
CA ASP A 35 -11.83 0.44 10.20
C ASP A 35 -10.55 1.16 9.76
N LEU A 36 -9.48 0.99 10.54
CA LEU A 36 -8.21 1.66 10.28
C LEU A 36 -7.62 1.24 8.92
N MET A 37 -7.87 -0.02 8.50
CA MET A 37 -7.41 -0.49 7.19
C MET A 37 -8.05 0.28 6.04
N ALA A 38 -9.36 0.53 6.07
CA ALA A 38 -10.04 1.32 5.03
C ALA A 38 -9.60 2.79 5.06
N LYS A 39 -9.40 3.36 6.25
CA LYS A 39 -8.91 4.74 6.38
C LYS A 39 -7.53 4.93 5.77
N THR A 40 -6.64 3.94 5.91
CA THR A 40 -5.30 3.99 5.31
C THR A 40 -5.29 3.71 3.79
N GLU A 41 -6.44 3.47 3.18
CA GLU A 41 -6.58 3.31 1.71
C GLU A 41 -6.99 4.60 0.99
N THR A 42 -7.34 5.63 1.74
CA THR A 42 -7.75 6.90 1.13
C THR A 42 -6.55 7.63 0.51
N PRO A 43 -6.73 8.29 -0.64
CA PRO A 43 -5.66 9.11 -1.22
C PRO A 43 -5.15 10.20 -0.28
N LEU A 44 -6.03 10.75 0.56
CA LEU A 44 -5.67 11.75 1.58
C LEU A 44 -4.73 11.18 2.66
N PHE A 45 -4.86 9.89 2.98
CA PHE A 45 -3.90 9.25 3.89
C PHE A 45 -2.49 9.22 3.27
N CYS A 46 -2.37 8.88 2.00
CA CYS A 46 -1.08 8.91 1.31
C CYS A 46 -0.51 10.34 1.25
N ALA A 47 -1.35 11.33 1.00
CA ALA A 47 -0.98 12.75 0.98
C ALA A 47 -0.64 13.35 2.35
N SER A 48 -0.92 12.64 3.46
CA SER A 48 -0.59 13.12 4.81
C SER A 48 0.93 13.23 5.06
N CYS A 49 1.74 12.53 4.27
CA CYS A 49 3.19 12.71 4.25
C CYS A 49 3.55 13.81 3.25
N HIS A 50 4.21 14.88 3.71
CA HIS A 50 4.57 16.03 2.85
C HIS A 50 5.40 15.64 1.60
N THR A 51 6.15 14.54 1.68
CA THR A 51 6.93 14.00 0.55
C THR A 51 6.04 13.44 -0.57
N MET A 52 4.77 13.12 -0.29
CA MET A 52 3.80 12.58 -1.26
C MET A 52 2.86 13.65 -1.81
N GLU A 53 2.91 14.88 -1.30
CA GLU A 53 2.01 15.96 -1.71
C GLU A 53 2.06 16.22 -3.22
N SER A 54 3.27 16.31 -3.79
CA SER A 54 3.46 16.53 -5.21
C SER A 54 2.91 15.39 -6.09
N ASN A 55 3.00 14.15 -5.61
CA ASN A 55 2.46 12.99 -6.31
C ASN A 55 0.92 12.96 -6.23
N PHE A 56 0.36 13.36 -5.08
CA PHE A 56 -1.08 13.49 -4.89
C PHE A 56 -1.66 14.58 -5.80
N GLU A 57 -1.06 15.77 -5.82
CA GLU A 57 -1.49 16.88 -6.69
C GLU A 57 -1.42 16.47 -8.17
N ALA A 58 -0.33 15.84 -8.60
CA ALA A 58 -0.21 15.37 -9.97
C ALA A 58 -1.28 14.34 -10.32
N TRP A 59 -1.57 13.37 -9.42
CA TRP A 59 -2.64 12.40 -9.60
C TRP A 59 -4.01 13.08 -9.67
N PHE A 60 -4.30 14.02 -8.78
CA PHE A 60 -5.59 14.69 -8.70
C PHE A 60 -5.90 15.53 -9.94
N HIS A 61 -4.88 16.23 -10.48
CA HIS A 61 -5.07 17.15 -11.61
C HIS A 61 -4.93 16.49 -12.99
N VAL A 62 -4.26 15.36 -13.12
CA VAL A 62 -3.90 14.79 -14.42
C VAL A 62 -4.91 13.74 -14.90
N GLY A 63 -5.97 13.39 -14.17
CA GLY A 63 -6.46 12.24 -14.73
C GLY A 63 -7.86 11.74 -14.74
N ALA A 64 -8.07 10.88 -15.69
CA ALA A 64 -9.19 9.96 -15.73
C ALA A 64 -9.25 9.05 -14.48
N HIS A 65 -8.12 8.88 -13.77
CA HIS A 65 -7.99 8.02 -12.59
C HIS A 65 -8.09 8.76 -11.24
N ARG A 66 -8.45 10.04 -11.24
CA ARG A 66 -8.57 10.86 -10.00
C ARG A 66 -9.59 10.32 -8.97
N THR A 67 -10.43 9.39 -9.35
CA THR A 67 -11.40 8.71 -8.47
C THR A 67 -10.94 7.32 -8.04
N VAL A 68 -9.81 6.84 -8.59
CA VAL A 68 -9.23 5.53 -8.28
C VAL A 68 -8.26 5.70 -7.12
N LYS A 69 -8.33 4.85 -6.11
CA LYS A 69 -7.43 4.94 -4.94
C LYS A 69 -5.99 4.60 -5.32
N CYS A 70 -5.03 5.18 -4.62
CA CYS A 70 -3.61 4.86 -4.83
C CYS A 70 -3.34 3.36 -4.69
N VAL A 71 -3.95 2.72 -3.70
CA VAL A 71 -3.83 1.29 -3.44
C VAL A 71 -4.37 0.40 -4.57
N ASP A 72 -5.34 0.88 -5.36
CA ASP A 72 -5.93 0.11 -6.47
C ASP A 72 -4.92 -0.13 -7.61
N CYS A 73 -3.93 0.76 -7.73
CA CYS A 73 -2.83 0.62 -8.67
C CYS A 73 -1.57 0.04 -8.03
N HIS A 74 -1.25 0.43 -6.79
CA HIS A 74 0.04 0.15 -6.17
C HIS A 74 0.10 -1.13 -5.34
N LEU A 75 -1.04 -1.74 -4.96
CA LEU A 75 -1.09 -3.00 -4.23
C LEU A 75 -1.59 -4.16 -5.10
N PRO A 76 -1.12 -5.39 -4.86
CA PRO A 76 -1.58 -6.57 -5.60
C PRO A 76 -3.02 -6.93 -5.21
N HIS A 77 -3.85 -7.25 -6.19
CA HIS A 77 -5.27 -7.59 -6.01
C HIS A 77 -5.58 -9.06 -6.33
N GLU A 78 -4.58 -9.92 -6.41
CA GLU A 78 -4.73 -11.35 -6.73
C GLU A 78 -5.54 -12.07 -5.66
N ASN A 79 -5.22 -11.82 -4.39
CA ASN A 79 -6.01 -12.28 -3.25
C ASN A 79 -5.86 -11.34 -2.04
N ARG A 80 -6.83 -11.40 -1.12
CA ARG A 80 -6.87 -10.52 0.06
C ARG A 80 -5.68 -10.72 1.00
N GLY A 81 -5.18 -11.93 1.15
CA GLY A 81 -4.03 -12.21 2.02
C GLY A 81 -2.77 -11.53 1.51
N VAL A 82 -2.48 -11.66 0.22
CA VAL A 82 -1.35 -11.00 -0.45
C VAL A 82 -1.50 -9.49 -0.42
N TYR A 83 -2.70 -8.97 -0.64
CA TYR A 83 -3.01 -7.55 -0.54
C TYR A 83 -2.63 -6.97 0.83
N TYR A 84 -3.15 -7.53 1.93
CA TYR A 84 -2.87 -7.03 3.28
C TYR A 84 -1.43 -7.25 3.72
N LEU A 85 -0.81 -8.34 3.30
CA LEU A 85 0.60 -8.59 3.56
C LEU A 85 1.47 -7.48 2.96
N TRP A 86 1.32 -7.19 1.67
CA TRP A 86 2.12 -6.14 1.02
C TRP A 86 1.74 -4.75 1.50
N LYS A 87 0.46 -4.49 1.75
CA LYS A 87 0.03 -3.22 2.36
C LYS A 87 0.74 -2.96 3.68
N SER A 88 0.87 -3.99 4.52
CA SER A 88 1.54 -3.87 5.81
C SER A 88 3.05 -3.72 5.66
N LEU A 89 3.69 -4.52 4.82
CA LEU A 89 5.15 -4.48 4.62
C LEU A 89 5.59 -3.17 3.95
N ASP A 90 4.95 -2.77 2.86
CA ASP A 90 5.28 -1.54 2.15
C ASP A 90 4.98 -0.32 3.05
N GLY A 91 3.83 -0.31 3.74
CA GLY A 91 3.48 0.78 4.66
C GLY A 91 4.44 0.91 5.84
N LEU A 92 4.87 -0.19 6.45
CA LEU A 92 5.89 -0.17 7.52
C LEU A 92 7.23 0.33 6.98
N TRP A 93 7.62 -0.09 5.80
CA TRP A 93 8.84 0.38 5.16
C TRP A 93 8.80 1.88 4.89
N ASP A 94 7.71 2.38 4.31
CA ASP A 94 7.54 3.80 4.00
C ASP A 94 7.59 4.66 5.27
N VAL A 95 6.92 4.23 6.35
CA VAL A 95 6.99 4.88 7.66
C VAL A 95 8.42 4.88 8.20
N ALA A 96 9.13 3.76 8.13
CA ALA A 96 10.51 3.67 8.60
C ALA A 96 11.45 4.59 7.81
N VAL A 97 11.32 4.64 6.49
CA VAL A 97 12.10 5.52 5.62
C VAL A 97 11.79 6.99 5.92
N PHE A 98 10.52 7.34 6.08
CA PHE A 98 10.09 8.70 6.38
C PHE A 98 10.66 9.19 7.70
N TYR A 99 10.48 8.44 8.80
CA TYR A 99 10.97 8.85 10.13
C TYR A 99 12.50 8.76 10.27
N SER A 100 13.17 7.95 9.45
CA SER A 100 14.64 7.93 9.41
C SER A 100 15.27 9.10 8.65
N GLY A 101 14.45 9.95 8.01
CA GLY A 101 14.93 11.05 7.18
C GLY A 101 15.65 10.62 5.90
N ARG A 102 15.48 9.35 5.47
CA ARG A 102 16.14 8.78 4.29
C ARG A 102 15.27 8.76 3.04
N VAL A 103 14.25 9.62 3.00
CA VAL A 103 13.39 9.72 1.81
C VAL A 103 14.23 10.23 0.63
N PRO A 104 14.27 9.50 -0.49
CA PRO A 104 15.01 9.95 -1.66
C PRO A 104 14.36 11.21 -2.25
N GLU A 105 15.17 12.09 -2.82
CA GLU A 105 14.69 13.30 -3.49
C GLU A 105 13.68 12.98 -4.63
N ARG A 106 13.87 11.85 -5.29
CA ARG A 106 12.93 11.32 -6.28
C ARG A 106 12.42 9.96 -5.84
N ILE A 107 11.14 9.88 -5.53
CA ILE A 107 10.47 8.63 -5.19
C ILE A 107 10.13 7.88 -6.46
N ASN A 108 10.68 6.67 -6.61
CA ASN A 108 10.40 5.78 -7.74
C ASN A 108 9.89 4.44 -7.22
N ILE A 109 8.97 3.85 -7.95
CA ILE A 109 8.48 2.50 -7.66
C ILE A 109 9.52 1.45 -8.02
N THR A 110 9.62 0.39 -7.21
CA THR A 110 10.51 -0.75 -7.44
C THR A 110 10.04 -1.58 -8.63
N GLU A 111 10.92 -2.45 -9.16
CA GLU A 111 10.53 -3.38 -10.23
C GLU A 111 9.35 -4.29 -9.84
N ARG A 112 9.28 -4.72 -8.57
CA ARG A 112 8.12 -5.47 -8.06
C ARG A 112 6.85 -4.65 -8.17
N GLN A 113 6.87 -3.41 -7.72
CA GLN A 113 5.72 -2.50 -7.78
C GLN A 113 5.34 -2.15 -9.21
N GLN A 114 6.30 -2.05 -10.14
CA GLN A 114 6.01 -1.88 -11.57
C GLN A 114 5.20 -3.05 -12.12
N ARG A 115 5.57 -4.30 -11.78
CA ARG A 115 4.77 -5.48 -12.18
C ARG A 115 3.37 -5.46 -11.60
N VAL A 116 3.22 -5.04 -10.33
CA VAL A 116 1.91 -4.88 -9.69
C VAL A 116 1.05 -3.84 -10.40
N VAL A 117 1.61 -2.67 -10.70
CA VAL A 117 0.90 -1.61 -11.45
C VAL A 117 0.49 -2.10 -12.84
N GLN A 118 1.38 -2.79 -13.55
CA GLN A 118 1.06 -3.37 -14.86
C GLN A 118 -0.10 -4.36 -14.78
N SER A 119 -0.07 -5.28 -13.82
CA SER A 119 -1.14 -6.25 -13.59
C SER A 119 -2.47 -5.56 -13.28
N ASN A 120 -2.46 -4.50 -12.47
CA ASN A 120 -3.65 -3.74 -12.13
C ASN A 120 -4.20 -2.92 -13.32
N CYS A 121 -3.34 -2.40 -14.19
CA CYS A 121 -3.79 -1.79 -15.44
C CYS A 121 -4.57 -2.80 -16.30
N ILE A 122 -4.01 -3.99 -16.50
CA ILE A 122 -4.64 -5.06 -17.27
C ILE A 122 -5.95 -5.49 -16.59
N ARG A 123 -5.96 -5.70 -15.28
CA ARG A 123 -7.14 -6.10 -14.51
C ARG A 123 -8.35 -5.19 -14.75
N CYS A 124 -8.15 -3.88 -14.79
CA CYS A 124 -9.23 -2.91 -15.00
C CYS A 124 -9.54 -2.67 -16.49
N HIS A 125 -8.56 -2.85 -17.37
CA HIS A 125 -8.67 -2.55 -18.80
C HIS A 125 -8.63 -3.78 -19.70
N GLU A 126 -8.85 -4.98 -19.17
CA GLU A 126 -8.70 -6.27 -19.86
C GLU A 126 -9.31 -6.25 -21.28
N ALA A 127 -10.58 -5.90 -21.41
CA ALA A 127 -11.29 -5.86 -22.69
C ALA A 127 -10.71 -4.84 -23.70
N ARG A 128 -9.95 -3.82 -23.22
CA ARG A 128 -9.36 -2.79 -24.08
C ARG A 128 -7.95 -3.14 -24.53
N VAL A 129 -7.24 -3.95 -23.73
CA VAL A 129 -5.84 -4.29 -23.97
C VAL A 129 -5.63 -5.72 -24.48
N GLU A 130 -6.70 -6.46 -24.76
CA GLU A 130 -6.66 -7.85 -25.24
C GLU A 130 -5.77 -8.04 -26.49
N LYS A 131 -5.75 -7.02 -27.38
CA LYS A 131 -4.97 -7.03 -28.62
C LYS A 131 -3.63 -6.31 -28.55
N ILE A 132 -3.24 -5.84 -27.35
CA ILE A 132 -2.00 -5.12 -27.13
C ILE A 132 -1.00 -6.07 -26.48
N ASP A 133 0.28 -5.95 -26.85
CA ASP A 133 1.35 -6.67 -26.15
C ASP A 133 1.40 -6.26 -24.67
N GLN A 134 0.94 -7.16 -23.82
CA GLN A 134 0.84 -6.95 -22.38
C GLN A 134 2.20 -6.98 -21.65
N GLN A 135 3.27 -7.40 -22.32
CA GLN A 135 4.63 -7.32 -21.76
C GLN A 135 5.19 -5.89 -21.83
N ARG A 136 4.63 -5.07 -22.71
CA ARG A 136 5.00 -3.67 -22.81
C ARG A 136 4.35 -2.85 -21.71
N ASN A 137 5.15 -2.08 -20.99
CA ASN A 137 4.66 -1.23 -19.90
C ASN A 137 3.63 -0.20 -20.42
N CYS A 138 2.45 -0.16 -19.83
CA CYS A 138 1.36 0.74 -20.22
C CYS A 138 1.79 2.21 -20.18
N TRP A 139 2.61 2.59 -19.21
CA TRP A 139 3.14 3.97 -19.07
C TRP A 139 4.19 4.33 -20.11
N SER A 140 4.66 3.41 -20.95
CA SER A 140 5.51 3.77 -22.09
C SER A 140 4.77 4.64 -23.11
N CYS A 141 3.45 4.43 -23.25
CA CYS A 141 2.56 5.22 -24.10
C CYS A 141 1.72 6.19 -23.26
N HIS A 142 1.17 5.74 -22.14
CA HIS A 142 0.32 6.53 -21.26
C HIS A 142 1.13 7.29 -20.21
N ARG A 143 1.98 8.21 -20.63
CA ARG A 143 2.94 8.93 -19.76
C ARG A 143 2.30 9.74 -18.64
N TRP A 144 1.08 10.20 -18.83
CA TRP A 144 0.33 11.00 -17.85
C TRP A 144 -0.11 10.22 -16.60
N ILE A 145 -0.09 8.87 -16.67
CA ILE A 145 -0.39 8.04 -15.51
C ILE A 145 0.72 8.12 -14.45
N GLN A 146 1.93 8.49 -14.85
CA GLN A 146 3.09 8.51 -13.96
C GLN A 146 3.06 9.62 -12.93
N HIS A 147 1.95 10.26 -12.65
CA HIS A 147 1.76 11.34 -11.70
C HIS A 147 3.07 11.89 -11.07
N ASN A 148 4.05 12.18 -11.93
CA ASN A 148 5.34 12.75 -11.58
C ASN A 148 5.40 14.14 -12.20
N LEU A 149 5.54 15.18 -11.39
CA LEU A 149 5.61 16.57 -11.82
C LEU A 149 6.75 16.84 -12.81
N SER A 150 7.78 16.00 -12.83
CA SER A 150 8.85 16.10 -13.83
C SER A 150 8.35 15.86 -15.26
N ALA A 151 7.33 15.05 -15.45
CA ALA A 151 6.70 14.82 -16.75
C ALA A 151 5.87 16.02 -17.24
N VAL A 152 5.32 16.81 -16.31
CA VAL A 152 4.52 18.00 -16.59
C VAL A 152 5.39 19.19 -17.04
N ARG A 153 6.65 19.25 -16.59
CA ARG A 153 7.58 20.33 -16.97
C ARG A 153 8.16 20.20 -18.39
N MET A 154 8.05 19.04 -19.04
CA MET A 154 8.60 18.83 -20.38
C MET A 154 7.67 19.27 -21.53
N THR A 155 6.52 19.85 -21.22
CA THR A 155 5.53 20.31 -22.23
C THR A 155 5.33 21.82 -22.29
N ARG A 156 6.33 22.61 -21.83
CA ARG A 156 6.39 24.05 -22.08
C ARG A 156 7.48 24.40 -23.07
#